data_6f3d7d5253c9494a942bb29cc0760102
#
_entry.id   6f3d7d5253c9494a942bb29cc0760102
#
_cell.length_a   1.000
_cell.length_b   1.000
_cell.length_c   1.000
_cell.angle_alpha   90.00
_cell.angle_beta   90.00
_cell.angle_gamma   90.00
#
_symmetry.space_group_name_H-M   'P 1'
#
loop_
_entity.id
_entity.type
_entity.pdbx_description
1 polymer ?
#
loop_
_entity_poly.entity_id
_entity_poly.type
_entity_poly.pdbx_seq_one_letter_code
_entity_poly.pdbx_strand_id
1 'polypeptide(L)'
;MGRLSIAIALATLLGACAQQGPAVRSAAIPRPAPDDPTPMGIAYICDGRKEVAVVYAKNRASVTFADKTWRTEYQGTGDGFRYADSTVEWTGRDDLAVLRETGTGRPLAFNCRPTRRTT
;
A
#
# COMPACT_ATOMS: atom_id res chain seq x y z
N MET A 1 -54.73 -48.26 14.18
CA MET A 1 -53.45 -48.37 13.49
C MET A 1 -53.08 -47.05 12.92
N GLY A 2 -52.44 -46.31 13.69
CA GLY A 2 -52.08 -45.00 13.29
C GLY A 2 -50.78 -45.03 12.56
N ARG A 3 -50.81 -44.50 11.43
CA ARG A 3 -49.57 -44.24 10.75
C ARG A 3 -49.23 -42.79 10.92
N LEU A 4 -48.28 -42.60 11.72
CA LEU A 4 -47.75 -41.28 11.81
C LEU A 4 -46.74 -41.09 10.70
N SER A 5 -47.09 -40.26 9.82
CA SER A 5 -46.14 -39.77 8.88
C SER A 5 -45.55 -38.52 9.43
N ILE A 6 -44.37 -38.67 9.89
CA ILE A 6 -43.65 -37.53 10.34
C ILE A 6 -42.96 -36.95 9.12
N ALA A 7 -43.48 -35.90 8.67
CA ALA A 7 -42.80 -35.14 7.67
C ALA A 7 -41.77 -34.27 8.38
N ILE A 8 -40.57 -34.66 8.26
CA ILE A 8 -39.49 -33.83 8.74
C ILE A 8 -39.19 -32.84 7.66
N ALA A 9 -39.66 -31.69 7.90
CA ALA A 9 -39.24 -30.61 7.05
C ALA A 9 -37.85 -30.20 7.47
N LEU A 10 -36.91 -30.60 6.72
CA LEU A 10 -35.60 -30.07 6.90
C LEU A 10 -35.58 -28.69 6.31
N ALA A 11 -35.66 -27.79 7.16
CA ALA A 11 -35.33 -26.45 6.75
C ALA A 11 -33.82 -26.33 6.66
N THR A 12 -33.34 -26.44 5.51
CA THR A 12 -31.97 -26.14 5.33
C THR A 12 -31.82 -24.65 5.33
N LEU A 13 -31.37 -24.23 6.39
CA LEU A 13 -30.94 -22.90 6.43
C LEU A 13 -29.66 -22.81 5.72
N LEU A 14 -29.74 -22.33 4.59
CA LEU A 14 -28.59 -21.95 3.95
C LEU A 14 -28.20 -20.61 4.44
N GLY A 15 -27.37 -20.62 5.34
CA GLY A 15 -26.71 -19.43 5.69
C GLY A 15 -25.85 -19.00 4.53
N ALA A 16 -26.34 -18.18 3.86
CA ALA A 16 -25.57 -17.61 2.89
C ALA A 16 -24.60 -16.69 3.52
N CYS A 17 -23.53 -17.11 3.56
CA CYS A 17 -22.54 -16.30 3.91
C CYS A 17 -22.06 -15.57 2.94
N ALA A 18 -22.47 -14.67 2.76
CA ALA A 18 -21.94 -13.91 1.86
C ALA A 18 -20.92 -13.12 2.25
N GLN A 19 -20.14 -13.22 2.39
CA GLN A 19 -19.31 -12.48 2.59
C GLN A 19 -18.53 -12.08 1.91
N GLN A 20 -18.48 -11.60 1.37
CA GLN A 20 -17.71 -11.06 0.84
C GLN A 20 -16.99 -10.30 1.09
N GLY A 21 -16.38 -10.49 1.38
CA GLY A 21 -15.31 -9.82 1.48
C GLY A 21 -15.26 -8.72 0.67
N PRO A 22 -14.86 -7.74 1.12
CA PRO A 22 -14.72 -6.64 0.55
C PRO A 22 -13.94 -6.74 -0.43
N ALA A 23 -14.36 -6.51 -1.22
CA ALA A 23 -13.70 -6.29 -2.17
C ALA A 23 -12.50 -5.77 -1.93
N VAL A 24 -11.70 -6.47 -2.00
CA VAL A 24 -10.51 -6.06 -1.97
C VAL A 24 -10.26 -5.34 -3.10
N ARG A 25 -10.55 -4.20 -3.12
CA ARG A 25 -10.14 -3.49 -4.02
C ARG A 25 -8.87 -3.25 -3.85
N SER A 26 -8.13 -3.92 -4.19
CA SER A 26 -6.78 -3.66 -4.28
C SER A 26 -6.52 -2.46 -4.92
N ALA A 27 -7.39 -1.84 -5.39
CA ALA A 27 -7.06 -0.89 -6.18
C ALA A 27 -6.51 0.23 -5.60
N ALA A 28 -6.76 0.68 -4.68
CA ALA A 28 -6.47 1.97 -4.44
C ALA A 28 -5.58 2.04 -3.30
N ILE A 29 -4.40 2.08 -3.56
CA ILE A 29 -3.52 2.52 -2.59
C ILE A 29 -3.65 4.00 -2.64
N PRO A 30 -4.12 4.60 -1.61
CA PRO A 30 -4.32 6.00 -1.66
C PRO A 30 -3.01 6.69 -1.82
N ARG A 31 -2.89 7.47 -2.80
CA ARG A 31 -1.74 8.35 -2.91
C ARG A 31 -1.93 9.43 -1.88
N PRO A 32 -0.97 9.61 -0.99
CA PRO A 32 -1.08 10.71 -0.06
C PRO A 32 -1.00 12.01 -0.81
N ALA A 33 -1.90 12.88 -0.54
CA ALA A 33 -1.85 14.21 -1.11
C ALA A 33 -0.69 14.97 -0.50
N PRO A 34 0.13 15.64 -1.30
CA PRO A 34 1.29 16.35 -0.76
C PRO A 34 0.92 17.43 0.25
N ASP A 35 -0.27 17.96 0.16
CA ASP A 35 -0.70 19.00 1.06
C ASP A 35 -1.47 18.46 2.27
N ASP A 36 -1.64 17.17 2.40
CA ASP A 36 -2.34 16.58 3.53
C ASP A 36 -1.44 16.64 4.78
N PRO A 37 -1.87 17.30 5.85
CA PRO A 37 -1.05 17.37 7.04
C PRO A 37 -1.01 16.09 7.85
N THR A 38 -1.85 15.13 7.57
CA THR A 38 -1.93 13.89 8.35
C THR A 38 -0.83 12.92 7.93
N PRO A 39 0.06 12.52 8.83
CA PRO A 39 1.08 11.55 8.47
C PRO A 39 0.49 10.21 8.08
N MET A 40 1.00 9.61 7.03
CA MET A 40 0.55 8.31 6.56
C MET A 40 1.75 7.41 6.30
N GLY A 41 1.83 6.32 7.04
CA GLY A 41 2.89 5.34 6.86
C GLY A 41 2.50 4.26 5.87
N ILE A 42 3.34 4.01 4.90
CA ILE A 42 3.14 2.95 3.91
C ILE A 42 4.42 2.12 3.83
N ALA A 43 4.29 0.81 3.91
CA ALA A 43 5.38 -0.10 3.70
C ALA A 43 5.36 -0.63 2.28
N TYR A 44 6.52 -0.70 1.67
CA TYR A 44 6.67 -1.18 0.30
C TYR A 44 7.57 -2.39 0.26
N ILE A 45 7.27 -3.32 -0.60
CA ILE A 45 8.14 -4.45 -0.91
C ILE A 45 8.67 -4.25 -2.32
N CYS A 46 9.97 -4.31 -2.44
CA CYS A 46 10.66 -4.09 -3.70
C CYS A 46 11.28 -5.39 -4.21
N ASP A 47 11.82 -5.36 -5.43
CA ASP A 47 12.51 -6.52 -5.96
C ASP A 47 13.68 -6.92 -5.06
N GLY A 48 13.94 -8.20 -4.98
CA GLY A 48 14.94 -8.75 -4.07
C GLY A 48 14.48 -8.80 -2.62
N ARG A 49 13.17 -8.70 -2.40
CA ARG A 49 12.57 -8.71 -1.05
C ARG A 49 13.04 -7.56 -0.19
N LYS A 50 13.44 -6.47 -0.80
CA LYS A 50 13.86 -5.30 -0.07
C LYS A 50 12.62 -4.53 0.41
N GLU A 51 12.72 -3.97 1.58
CA GLU A 51 11.61 -3.21 2.15
C GLU A 51 11.96 -1.74 2.23
N VAL A 52 11.02 -0.91 1.88
CA VAL A 52 11.12 0.53 2.05
C VAL A 52 9.89 0.98 2.84
N ALA A 53 10.12 1.69 3.91
CA ALA A 53 9.04 2.25 4.71
C ALA A 53 9.01 3.76 4.51
N VAL A 54 7.85 4.30 4.21
CA VAL A 54 7.73 5.72 3.95
C VAL A 54 6.62 6.30 4.83
N VAL A 55 6.93 7.39 5.50
CA VAL A 55 5.92 8.14 6.21
C VAL A 55 5.72 9.45 5.48
N TYR A 56 4.56 9.59 4.87
CA TYR A 56 4.20 10.79 4.15
C TYR A 56 3.58 11.81 5.10
N ALA A 57 3.94 13.04 4.94
CA ALA A 57 3.35 14.15 5.66
C ALA A 57 3.24 15.33 4.70
N LYS A 58 2.78 16.47 5.19
CA LYS A 58 2.61 17.61 4.29
C LYS A 58 3.91 17.97 3.61
N ASN A 59 3.94 17.85 2.30
CA ASN A 59 5.09 18.19 1.45
C ASN A 59 6.40 17.46 1.80
N ARG A 60 6.32 16.38 2.55
CA ARG A 60 7.51 15.65 3.00
C ARG A 60 7.26 14.17 3.02
N ALA A 61 8.33 13.41 2.89
CA ALA A 61 8.29 11.97 3.10
C ALA A 61 9.57 11.55 3.82
N SER A 62 9.41 10.79 4.89
CA SER A 62 10.55 10.17 5.55
C SER A 62 10.67 8.76 4.97
N VAL A 63 11.76 8.51 4.30
CA VAL A 63 12.00 7.23 3.62
C VAL A 63 13.02 6.44 4.39
N THR A 64 12.67 5.23 4.80
CA THR A 64 13.57 4.35 5.53
C THR A 64 13.91 3.12 4.70
N PHE A 65 15.18 2.88 4.52
CA PHE A 65 15.69 1.74 3.79
C PHE A 65 17.03 1.32 4.38
N ALA A 66 17.24 0.04 4.63
CA ALA A 66 18.50 -0.50 5.15
C ALA A 66 19.02 0.26 6.38
N ASP A 67 18.14 0.46 7.33
CA ASP A 67 18.45 1.16 8.59
C ASP A 67 18.80 2.64 8.48
N LYS A 68 18.60 3.21 7.32
CA LYS A 68 18.79 4.65 7.12
C LYS A 68 17.45 5.31 6.86
N THR A 69 17.29 6.50 7.38
CA THR A 69 16.09 7.30 7.16
C THR A 69 16.49 8.65 6.58
N TRP A 70 15.86 9.00 5.47
CA TRP A 70 16.08 10.29 4.85
C TRP A 70 14.78 11.09 4.89
N ARG A 71 14.91 12.38 5.15
CA ARG A 71 13.76 13.27 5.08
C ARG A 71 13.79 13.94 3.73
N THR A 72 12.80 13.67 2.93
CA THR A 72 12.72 14.19 1.57
C THR A 72 11.59 15.19 1.45
N GLU A 73 11.69 16.05 0.45
CA GLU A 73 10.69 17.05 0.18
C GLU A 73 10.00 16.78 -1.15
N TYR A 74 8.73 17.11 -1.20
CA TYR A 74 7.94 16.93 -2.41
C TYR A 74 8.42 17.84 -3.51
N GLN A 75 8.71 17.28 -4.67
CA GLN A 75 9.24 18.01 -5.81
C GLN A 75 8.22 18.20 -6.93
N GLY A 76 7.06 17.58 -6.83
CA GLY A 76 6.06 17.68 -7.87
C GLY A 76 6.43 16.89 -9.12
N THR A 77 5.49 16.16 -9.67
CA THR A 77 5.62 15.55 -10.99
C THR A 77 4.27 15.51 -11.65
N GLY A 78 4.23 15.36 -12.93
CA GLY A 78 2.98 15.35 -13.66
C GLY A 78 2.12 14.12 -13.37
N ASP A 79 2.71 12.94 -13.46
CA ASP A 79 1.95 11.69 -13.40
C ASP A 79 2.17 10.83 -12.19
N GLY A 80 2.83 11.29 -11.21
CA GLY A 80 3.13 10.49 -10.04
C GLY A 80 3.57 11.36 -8.89
N PHE A 81 4.49 10.87 -8.09
CA PHE A 81 5.06 11.68 -7.04
C PHE A 81 6.58 11.60 -7.06
N ARG A 82 7.20 12.64 -6.57
CA ARG A 82 8.65 12.69 -6.42
C ARG A 82 8.96 13.42 -5.13
N TYR A 83 9.69 12.75 -4.27
CA TYR A 83 10.23 13.30 -3.05
C TYR A 83 11.73 13.13 -3.08
N ALA A 84 12.48 14.16 -2.80
CA ALA A 84 13.92 14.08 -2.91
C ALA A 84 14.63 14.94 -1.87
N ASP A 85 15.84 14.55 -1.55
CA ASP A 85 16.79 15.39 -0.85
C ASP A 85 18.12 15.36 -1.61
N SER A 86 19.21 15.82 -0.99
CA SER A 86 20.50 15.79 -1.64
C SER A 86 21.09 14.39 -1.82
N THR A 87 20.55 13.40 -1.13
CA THR A 87 21.09 12.05 -1.12
C THR A 87 20.26 11.06 -1.90
N VAL A 88 18.94 11.07 -1.71
CA VAL A 88 18.04 10.09 -2.33
C VAL A 88 16.82 10.75 -2.96
N GLU A 89 16.20 9.99 -3.86
CA GLU A 89 15.00 10.39 -4.54
C GLU A 89 14.01 9.23 -4.48
N TRP A 90 12.82 9.48 -4.01
CA TRP A 90 11.75 8.51 -3.96
C TRP A 90 10.67 8.92 -4.95
N THR A 91 10.53 8.15 -6.01
CA THR A 91 9.58 8.45 -7.08
C THR A 91 8.60 7.32 -7.25
N GLY A 92 7.39 7.65 -7.60
CA GLY A 92 6.37 6.65 -7.86
C GLY A 92 5.44 7.07 -8.96
N ARG A 93 4.92 6.06 -9.67
CA ARG A 93 3.94 6.24 -10.70
C ARG A 93 3.03 5.02 -10.66
N ASP A 94 1.74 5.24 -10.64
CA ASP A 94 0.76 4.17 -10.44
C ASP A 94 1.04 3.44 -9.11
N ASP A 95 1.28 2.16 -9.14
CA ASP A 95 1.60 1.40 -7.93
C ASP A 95 3.05 0.97 -7.86
N LEU A 96 3.89 1.54 -8.68
CA LEU A 96 5.32 1.22 -8.65
C LEU A 96 6.12 2.42 -8.19
N ALA A 97 7.06 2.17 -7.32
CA ALA A 97 7.95 3.20 -6.82
C ALA A 97 9.41 2.76 -6.88
N VAL A 98 10.30 3.71 -6.87
CA VAL A 98 11.74 3.48 -6.96
C VAL A 98 12.46 4.42 -6.01
N LEU A 99 13.43 3.89 -5.28
CA LEU A 99 14.34 4.67 -4.48
C LEU A 99 15.69 4.72 -5.18
N ARG A 100 16.18 5.91 -5.47
CA ARG A 100 17.46 6.12 -6.16
C ARG A 100 18.35 7.07 -5.40
N GLU A 101 19.65 6.97 -5.69
CA GLU A 101 20.58 8.00 -5.25
C GLU A 101 20.40 9.22 -6.14
N THR A 102 20.29 10.39 -5.55
CA THR A 102 20.04 11.61 -6.30
C THR A 102 21.16 11.94 -7.28
N GLY A 103 22.38 11.84 -6.88
CA GLY A 103 23.48 12.26 -7.72
C GLY A 103 23.78 11.34 -8.89
N THR A 104 23.72 10.04 -8.71
CA THR A 104 24.08 9.08 -9.73
C THR A 104 22.87 8.48 -10.44
N GLY A 105 21.69 8.60 -9.88
CA GLY A 105 20.50 7.94 -10.39
C GLY A 105 20.48 6.44 -10.15
N ARG A 106 21.45 5.92 -9.39
CA ARG A 106 21.52 4.48 -9.14
C ARG A 106 20.36 4.00 -8.29
N PRO A 107 19.61 3.00 -8.73
CA PRO A 107 18.50 2.51 -7.92
C PRO A 107 19.00 1.75 -6.70
N LEU A 108 18.48 2.10 -5.55
CA LEU A 108 18.73 1.39 -4.30
C LEU A 108 17.66 0.31 -4.08
N ALA A 109 16.44 0.62 -4.45
CA ALA A 109 15.32 -0.32 -4.40
C ALA A 109 14.37 0.04 -5.54
N PHE A 110 13.89 -0.94 -6.27
CA PHE A 110 13.04 -0.69 -7.43
C PHE A 110 11.90 -1.69 -7.52
N ASN A 111 10.92 -1.39 -8.36
CA ASN A 111 9.67 -2.14 -8.45
C ASN A 111 9.02 -2.28 -7.07
N CYS A 112 9.01 -1.20 -6.32
CA CYS A 112 8.46 -1.18 -5.00
C CYS A 112 6.94 -1.06 -5.06
N ARG A 113 6.27 -1.97 -4.38
CA ARG A 113 4.81 -1.98 -4.32
C ARG A 113 4.36 -1.88 -2.89
N PRO A 114 3.33 -1.10 -2.62
CA PRO A 114 2.85 -1.00 -1.27
C PRO A 114 2.29 -2.34 -0.83
N THR A 115 2.56 -2.67 0.41
CA THR A 115 2.00 -3.88 0.98
C THR A 115 0.59 -3.59 1.45
N ARG A 116 -0.26 -4.61 1.36
CA ARG A 116 -1.59 -4.43 1.90
C ARG A 116 -1.50 -4.43 3.40
N ARG A 117 -2.09 -3.44 4.01
CA ARG A 117 -2.29 -3.53 5.43
C ARG A 117 -3.38 -4.52 5.65
N THR A 118 -3.05 -5.59 6.30
CA THR A 118 -4.08 -6.41 6.87
C THR A 118 -4.41 -5.79 8.20
N THR A 119 -5.54 -5.23 8.26
CA THR A 119 -6.05 -4.81 9.56
C THR A 119 -6.90 -5.92 10.14
#